data_4c209c73fb7b0d34c10ae36ac2bee6e9
#
_entry.id   4c209c73fb7b0d34c10ae36ac2bee6e9
#
_cell.length_a   1.000
_cell.length_b   1.000
_cell.length_c   1.000
_cell.angle_alpha   90.00
_cell.angle_beta   90.00
_cell.angle_gamma   90.00
#
_symmetry.space_group_name_H-M   'P 1'
#
loop_
_entity.id
_entity.type
_entity.pdbx_description
1 polymer ?
#
loop_
_entity_poly.entity_id
_entity_poly.type
_entity_poly.pdbx_seq_one_letter_code
_entity_poly.pdbx_strand_id
1 'polypeptide(L)'
;LVGLMDLTTGGWLTWYTKNDRYSRAKLNADLDTLRAHYLNRGYLEFNIENAQVTISPDKQDITLTITVKEGQPYTVTAVRLEGQYLGKDDEFKQLIGIRAGEPYRAAAVTATSKAFTDRFGTFGYAFARVEARTEIDRANGLVTVVLASDPQRRVYVRRIDVAGNTRTRDEVVRREMRQME
;
A
#
# COMPACT_ATOMS: atom_id res chain seq x y z
N LEU A 1 13.31 -15.67 -3.56
CA LEU A 1 13.19 -14.63 -2.52
C LEU A 1 14.44 -13.74 -2.47
N VAL A 2 15.66 -14.28 -2.52
CA VAL A 2 16.89 -13.47 -2.49
C VAL A 2 16.93 -12.42 -3.59
N GLY A 3 16.42 -12.70 -4.78
CA GLY A 3 16.35 -11.75 -5.89
C GLY A 3 15.36 -10.61 -5.73
N LEU A 4 14.57 -10.57 -4.63
CA LEU A 4 13.67 -9.48 -4.31
C LEU A 4 14.28 -8.45 -3.34
N MET A 5 15.44 -8.76 -2.78
CA MET A 5 16.10 -7.93 -1.77
C MET A 5 17.17 -7.05 -2.41
N ASP A 6 17.26 -5.82 -1.93
CA ASP A 6 18.31 -4.86 -2.33
C ASP A 6 19.69 -5.19 -1.69
N LEU A 7 19.66 -5.92 -0.57
CA LEU A 7 20.88 -6.49 0.03
C LEU A 7 21.30 -7.71 -0.79
N THR A 8 22.41 -7.60 -1.49
CA THR A 8 22.98 -8.68 -2.29
C THR A 8 24.27 -9.21 -1.68
N THR A 9 24.57 -10.48 -1.92
CA THR A 9 25.87 -11.06 -1.58
C THR A 9 26.96 -10.42 -2.42
N GLY A 10 28.14 -10.22 -1.82
CA GLY A 10 29.31 -9.67 -2.51
C GLY A 10 29.63 -10.42 -3.80
N GLY A 11 29.72 -9.71 -4.90
CA GLY A 11 30.08 -10.26 -6.21
C GLY A 11 31.10 -9.38 -6.90
N TRP A 12 31.65 -9.85 -8.03
CA TRP A 12 32.68 -9.17 -8.80
C TRP A 12 32.42 -7.66 -9.08
N LEU A 13 31.13 -7.23 -9.23
CA LEU A 13 30.76 -5.84 -9.55
C LEU A 13 30.36 -4.99 -8.33
N THR A 14 30.41 -5.52 -7.12
CA THR A 14 29.98 -4.83 -5.89
C THR A 14 30.84 -3.60 -5.56
N TRP A 15 32.09 -3.56 -6.01
CA TRP A 15 32.95 -2.38 -5.87
C TRP A 15 32.42 -1.15 -6.63
N TYR A 16 31.62 -1.36 -7.66
CA TYR A 16 31.00 -0.29 -8.45
C TYR A 16 29.64 0.15 -7.87
N THR A 17 28.84 -0.77 -7.35
CA THR A 17 27.44 -0.51 -6.94
C THR A 17 27.27 -0.22 -5.45
N LYS A 18 28.25 -0.53 -4.59
CA LYS A 18 28.19 -0.41 -3.11
C LYS A 18 26.94 -1.07 -2.47
N ASN A 19 26.32 -2.03 -3.15
CA ASN A 19 25.10 -2.71 -2.70
C ASN A 19 25.35 -3.80 -1.64
N ASP A 20 26.60 -4.17 -1.42
CA ASP A 20 27.06 -5.15 -0.44
C ASP A 20 27.12 -4.60 1.00
N ARG A 21 26.92 -3.28 1.18
CA ARG A 21 27.02 -2.67 2.50
C ARG A 21 25.73 -2.89 3.29
N TYR A 22 25.89 -3.51 4.46
CA TYR A 22 24.81 -3.63 5.41
C TYR A 22 24.27 -2.27 5.85
N SER A 23 22.97 -2.11 5.82
CA SER A 23 22.26 -0.95 6.35
C SER A 23 20.94 -1.42 6.97
N ARG A 24 20.66 -1.01 8.20
CA ARG A 24 19.37 -1.32 8.86
C ARG A 24 18.16 -0.79 8.07
N ALA A 25 18.31 0.36 7.43
CA ALA A 25 17.24 0.92 6.60
C ALA A 25 16.97 0.03 5.37
N LYS A 26 18.02 -0.46 4.69
CA LYS A 26 17.89 -1.40 3.58
C LYS A 26 17.29 -2.72 4.04
N LEU A 27 17.74 -3.28 5.16
CA LEU A 27 17.18 -4.52 5.70
C LEU A 27 15.68 -4.37 5.96
N ASN A 28 15.23 -3.29 6.60
CA ASN A 28 13.81 -3.06 6.85
C ASN A 28 13.01 -2.94 5.54
N ALA A 29 13.53 -2.23 4.53
CA ALA A 29 12.91 -2.13 3.22
C ALA A 29 12.80 -3.50 2.52
N ASP A 30 13.83 -4.33 2.63
CA ASP A 30 13.85 -5.69 2.10
C ASP A 30 12.84 -6.59 2.82
N LEU A 31 12.73 -6.49 4.15
CA LEU A 31 11.72 -7.22 4.92
C LEU A 31 10.28 -6.79 4.55
N ASP A 32 10.07 -5.49 4.30
CA ASP A 32 8.78 -4.98 3.83
C ASP A 32 8.47 -5.45 2.40
N THR A 33 9.48 -5.50 1.52
CA THR A 33 9.36 -6.04 0.16
C THR A 33 9.01 -7.53 0.21
N LEU A 34 9.67 -8.29 1.08
CA LEU A 34 9.38 -9.71 1.29
C LEU A 34 7.94 -9.92 1.79
N ARG A 35 7.50 -9.12 2.78
CA ARG A 35 6.12 -9.16 3.28
C ARG A 35 5.12 -8.84 2.17
N ALA A 36 5.35 -7.77 1.41
CA ALA A 36 4.49 -7.39 0.30
C ALA A 36 4.42 -8.48 -0.78
N HIS A 37 5.54 -9.17 -1.06
CA HIS A 37 5.59 -10.28 -2.02
C HIS A 37 4.64 -11.43 -1.62
N TYR A 38 4.64 -11.83 -0.35
CA TYR A 38 3.77 -12.88 0.14
C TYR A 38 2.30 -12.43 0.22
N LEU A 39 2.04 -11.23 0.76
CA LEU A 39 0.69 -10.68 0.84
C LEU A 39 0.03 -10.51 -0.54
N ASN A 40 0.81 -10.22 -1.58
CA ASN A 40 0.31 -10.12 -2.96
C ASN A 40 0.11 -11.48 -3.65
N ARG A 41 0.45 -12.57 -2.98
CA ARG A 41 0.24 -13.97 -3.44
C ARG A 41 -0.79 -14.72 -2.61
N GLY A 42 -1.49 -14.01 -1.73
CA GLY A 42 -2.56 -14.59 -0.93
C GLY A 42 -2.14 -15.03 0.48
N TYR A 43 -0.89 -14.94 0.85
CA TYR A 43 -0.40 -15.38 2.16
C TYR A 43 -0.68 -14.33 3.24
N LEU A 44 -1.94 -14.18 3.64
CA LEU A 44 -2.41 -13.17 4.60
C LEU A 44 -1.79 -13.35 6.01
N GLU A 45 -1.45 -14.57 6.37
CA GLU A 45 -0.87 -14.91 7.67
C GLU A 45 0.66 -14.98 7.64
N PHE A 46 1.27 -14.51 6.53
CA PHE A 46 2.73 -14.42 6.45
C PHE A 46 3.29 -13.55 7.56
N ASN A 47 4.25 -14.09 8.27
CA ASN A 47 4.95 -13.38 9.34
C ASN A 47 6.45 -13.65 9.29
N ILE A 48 7.23 -12.62 9.58
CA ILE A 48 8.68 -12.73 9.81
C ILE A 48 8.86 -12.89 11.31
N GLU A 49 9.22 -14.12 11.72
CA GLU A 49 9.38 -14.45 13.14
C GLU A 49 10.69 -13.90 13.69
N ASN A 50 11.75 -13.93 12.90
CA ASN A 50 13.06 -13.45 13.32
C ASN A 50 13.87 -12.97 12.11
N ALA A 51 14.69 -11.92 12.34
CA ALA A 51 15.70 -11.46 11.40
C ALA A 51 17.00 -11.21 12.18
N GLN A 52 17.90 -12.16 12.15
CA GLN A 52 19.17 -12.14 12.88
C GLN A 52 20.32 -11.76 11.97
N VAL A 53 21.12 -10.80 12.43
CA VAL A 53 22.35 -10.38 11.77
C VAL A 53 23.54 -10.87 12.59
N THR A 54 24.39 -11.68 12.02
CA THR A 54 25.63 -12.17 12.62
C THR A 54 26.82 -11.62 11.88
N ILE A 55 27.79 -11.06 12.60
CA ILE A 55 29.01 -10.51 12.04
C ILE A 55 30.13 -11.50 12.34
N SER A 56 30.93 -11.83 11.34
CA SER A 56 32.10 -12.71 11.51
C SER A 56 33.13 -12.12 12.48
N PRO A 57 33.94 -12.94 13.18
CA PRO A 57 34.90 -12.47 14.16
C PRO A 57 35.96 -11.49 13.57
N ASP A 58 36.30 -11.65 12.29
CA ASP A 58 37.18 -10.77 11.53
C ASP A 58 36.51 -9.49 11.02
N LYS A 59 35.15 -9.37 11.23
CA LYS A 59 34.33 -8.25 10.79
C LYS A 59 34.32 -8.02 9.27
N GLN A 60 34.61 -9.05 8.48
CA GLN A 60 34.61 -8.95 7.03
C GLN A 60 33.30 -9.40 6.42
N ASP A 61 32.61 -10.35 7.07
CA ASP A 61 31.37 -10.94 6.57
C ASP A 61 30.18 -10.67 7.51
N ILE A 62 29.02 -10.48 6.90
CA ILE A 62 27.72 -10.36 7.60
C ILE A 62 26.81 -11.46 7.07
N THR A 63 26.31 -12.28 7.98
CA THR A 63 25.28 -13.29 7.69
C THR A 63 23.93 -12.79 8.18
N LEU A 64 22.96 -12.75 7.28
CA LEU A 64 21.58 -12.43 7.59
C LEU A 64 20.74 -13.71 7.57
N THR A 65 20.13 -14.05 8.71
CA THR A 65 19.22 -15.19 8.85
C THR A 65 17.81 -14.67 9.09
N ILE A 66 16.88 -14.95 8.16
CA ILE A 66 15.49 -14.56 8.24
C ILE A 66 14.65 -15.83 8.42
N THR A 67 13.93 -15.92 9.53
CA THR A 67 12.97 -16.99 9.79
C THR A 67 11.58 -16.49 9.48
N VAL A 68 10.87 -17.19 8.59
CA VAL A 68 9.53 -16.82 8.15
C VAL A 68 8.53 -17.93 8.44
N LYS A 69 7.28 -17.51 8.69
CA LYS A 69 6.11 -18.39 8.71
C LYS A 69 5.22 -17.95 7.56
N GLU A 70 5.10 -18.81 6.54
CA GLU A 70 4.37 -18.46 5.31
C GLU A 70 2.84 -18.47 5.53
N GLY A 71 2.34 -19.43 6.30
CA GLY A 71 0.90 -19.69 6.40
C GLY A 71 0.36 -20.38 5.14
N GLN A 72 -0.95 -20.26 4.92
CA GLN A 72 -1.61 -20.80 3.72
C GLN A 72 -2.04 -19.66 2.78
N PRO A 73 -2.17 -19.93 1.46
CA PRO A 73 -2.71 -18.96 0.52
C PRO A 73 -4.23 -18.83 0.68
N TYR A 74 -4.75 -17.64 0.53
CA TYR A 74 -6.18 -17.32 0.60
C TYR A 74 -6.69 -16.80 -0.74
N THR A 75 -7.90 -17.30 -1.11
CA THR A 75 -8.63 -16.88 -2.31
C THR A 75 -9.77 -15.96 -1.91
N VAL A 76 -9.97 -14.88 -2.65
CA VAL A 76 -11.08 -13.94 -2.40
C VAL A 76 -12.40 -14.59 -2.80
N THR A 77 -13.37 -14.62 -1.87
CA THR A 77 -14.74 -15.07 -2.15
C THR A 77 -15.66 -13.94 -2.58
N ALA A 78 -15.55 -12.81 -1.89
CA ALA A 78 -16.41 -11.66 -2.14
C ALA A 78 -15.73 -10.35 -1.70
N VAL A 79 -16.22 -9.24 -2.26
CA VAL A 79 -15.94 -7.90 -1.76
C VAL A 79 -17.25 -7.30 -1.28
N ARG A 80 -17.31 -6.87 -0.03
CA ARG A 80 -18.48 -6.20 0.56
C ARG A 80 -18.20 -4.72 0.81
N LEU A 81 -19.20 -3.90 0.55
CA LEU A 81 -19.20 -2.49 0.88
C LEU A 81 -19.96 -2.29 2.18
N GLU A 82 -19.37 -1.59 3.15
CA GLU A 82 -19.98 -1.22 4.41
C GLU A 82 -19.85 0.29 4.65
N GLY A 83 -20.80 0.86 5.42
CA GLY A 83 -20.80 2.30 5.73
C GLY A 83 -21.60 3.13 4.74
N GLN A 84 -21.13 4.34 4.44
CA GLN A 84 -21.87 5.32 3.63
C GLN A 84 -21.16 5.61 2.31
N TYR A 85 -21.82 5.35 1.21
CA TYR A 85 -21.32 5.59 -0.14
C TYR A 85 -22.09 6.71 -0.88
N LEU A 86 -22.77 7.59 -0.14
CA LEU A 86 -23.53 8.75 -0.65
C LEU A 86 -24.66 8.35 -1.63
N GLY A 87 -25.17 7.13 -1.52
CA GLY A 87 -26.14 6.58 -2.48
C GLY A 87 -25.56 6.28 -3.86
N LYS A 88 -24.21 6.16 -3.97
CA LYS A 88 -23.48 5.95 -5.22
C LYS A 88 -22.75 4.59 -5.23
N ASP A 89 -23.29 3.61 -4.56
CA ASP A 89 -22.69 2.28 -4.39
C ASP A 89 -22.22 1.66 -5.70
N ASP A 90 -23.00 1.83 -6.79
CA ASP A 90 -22.65 1.25 -8.09
C ASP A 90 -21.44 1.94 -8.74
N GLU A 91 -21.26 3.26 -8.53
CA GLU A 91 -20.05 3.95 -8.96
C GLU A 91 -18.81 3.42 -8.23
N PHE A 92 -18.92 3.17 -6.93
CA PHE A 92 -17.82 2.61 -6.14
C PHE A 92 -17.54 1.15 -6.48
N LYS A 93 -18.56 0.33 -6.75
CA LYS A 93 -18.38 -1.06 -7.22
C LYS A 93 -17.55 -1.15 -8.48
N GLN A 94 -17.70 -0.20 -9.42
CA GLN A 94 -16.90 -0.15 -10.66
C GLN A 94 -15.41 0.13 -10.42
N LEU A 95 -15.05 0.71 -9.28
CA LEU A 95 -13.67 1.00 -8.90
C LEU A 95 -12.97 -0.18 -8.21
N ILE A 96 -13.70 -1.27 -7.93
CA ILE A 96 -13.15 -2.43 -7.24
C ILE A 96 -12.20 -3.18 -8.19
N GLY A 97 -10.91 -3.15 -7.88
CA GLY A 97 -9.88 -3.90 -8.59
C GLY A 97 -9.64 -5.32 -8.08
N ILE A 98 -10.50 -5.82 -7.20
CA ILE A 98 -10.41 -7.12 -6.54
C ILE A 98 -11.48 -8.04 -7.15
N ARG A 99 -11.11 -9.27 -7.53
CA ARG A 99 -12.04 -10.21 -8.14
C ARG A 99 -12.23 -11.45 -7.26
N ALA A 100 -13.47 -11.90 -7.14
CA ALA A 100 -13.75 -13.19 -6.53
C ALA A 100 -13.15 -14.33 -7.37
N GLY A 101 -12.63 -15.36 -6.69
CA GLY A 101 -11.94 -16.48 -7.31
C GLY A 101 -10.44 -16.25 -7.57
N GLU A 102 -9.94 -15.03 -7.42
CA GLU A 102 -8.50 -14.73 -7.53
C GLU A 102 -7.80 -14.83 -6.15
N PRO A 103 -6.49 -15.12 -6.13
CA PRO A 103 -5.70 -15.03 -4.90
C PRO A 103 -5.78 -13.61 -4.32
N TYR A 104 -5.83 -13.51 -3.00
CA TYR A 104 -5.78 -12.21 -2.33
C TYR A 104 -4.51 -11.44 -2.72
N ARG A 105 -4.65 -10.15 -2.98
CA ARG A 105 -3.53 -9.24 -3.28
C ARG A 105 -3.66 -7.96 -2.49
N ALA A 106 -2.77 -7.74 -1.53
CA ALA A 106 -2.78 -6.55 -0.69
C ALA A 106 -2.68 -5.24 -1.51
N ALA A 107 -1.90 -5.25 -2.59
CA ALA A 107 -1.77 -4.09 -3.48
C ALA A 107 -3.11 -3.74 -4.16
N ALA A 108 -3.92 -4.73 -4.57
CA ALA A 108 -5.23 -4.48 -5.17
C ALA A 108 -6.22 -3.89 -4.15
N VAL A 109 -6.16 -4.35 -2.90
CA VAL A 109 -6.98 -3.81 -1.80
C VAL A 109 -6.61 -2.37 -1.51
N THR A 110 -5.31 -2.06 -1.37
CA THR A 110 -4.81 -0.71 -1.13
C THR A 110 -5.16 0.23 -2.29
N ALA A 111 -4.99 -0.22 -3.54
CA ALA A 111 -5.35 0.56 -4.72
C ALA A 111 -6.85 0.86 -4.78
N THR A 112 -7.71 -0.11 -4.43
CA THR A 112 -9.16 0.09 -4.38
C THR A 112 -9.55 1.07 -3.28
N SER A 113 -8.99 0.94 -2.06
CA SER A 113 -9.24 1.87 -0.96
C SER A 113 -8.83 3.30 -1.33
N LYS A 114 -7.67 3.45 -2.00
CA LYS A 114 -7.22 4.74 -2.49
C LYS A 114 -8.16 5.31 -3.55
N ALA A 115 -8.57 4.52 -4.54
CA ALA A 115 -9.50 4.95 -5.58
C ALA A 115 -10.85 5.42 -4.98
N PHE A 116 -11.32 4.76 -3.92
CA PHE A 116 -12.51 5.15 -3.18
C PHE A 116 -12.31 6.50 -2.48
N THR A 117 -11.20 6.68 -1.78
CA THR A 117 -10.87 7.96 -1.11
C THR A 117 -10.76 9.09 -2.13
N ASP A 118 -10.07 8.86 -3.25
CA ASP A 118 -9.95 9.84 -4.35
C ASP A 118 -11.34 10.19 -4.92
N ARG A 119 -12.23 9.18 -5.07
CA ARG A 119 -13.59 9.40 -5.55
C ARG A 119 -14.43 10.21 -4.57
N PHE A 120 -14.36 9.95 -3.28
CA PHE A 120 -14.98 10.79 -2.25
C PHE A 120 -14.48 12.24 -2.33
N GLY A 121 -13.18 12.43 -2.55
CA GLY A 121 -12.58 13.75 -2.75
C GLY A 121 -13.23 14.53 -3.90
N THR A 122 -13.56 13.87 -5.03
CA THR A 122 -14.25 14.52 -6.15
C THR A 122 -15.66 15.00 -5.82
N PHE A 123 -16.29 14.43 -4.78
CA PHE A 123 -17.61 14.86 -4.26
C PHE A 123 -17.50 15.91 -3.15
N GLY A 124 -16.26 16.37 -2.84
CA GLY A 124 -15.99 17.36 -1.80
C GLY A 124 -15.79 16.77 -0.40
N TYR A 125 -15.62 15.47 -0.26
CA TYR A 125 -15.34 14.79 1.00
C TYR A 125 -13.85 14.49 1.14
N ALA A 126 -13.04 15.54 1.28
CA ALA A 126 -11.57 15.46 1.28
C ALA A 126 -10.98 14.67 2.48
N PHE A 127 -11.75 14.47 3.53
CA PHE A 127 -11.33 13.73 4.73
C PHE A 127 -12.00 12.35 4.84
N ALA A 128 -12.60 11.86 3.77
CA ALA A 128 -13.21 10.53 3.75
C ALA A 128 -12.18 9.46 4.13
N ARG A 129 -12.63 8.50 4.92
CA ARG A 129 -11.84 7.34 5.33
C ARG A 129 -12.43 6.07 4.71
N VAL A 130 -11.57 5.25 4.19
CA VAL A 130 -11.93 3.93 3.66
C VAL A 130 -11.00 2.92 4.29
N GLU A 131 -11.56 2.08 5.15
CA GLU A 131 -10.84 1.00 5.81
C GLU A 131 -11.13 -0.32 5.12
N ALA A 132 -10.09 -1.04 4.77
CA ALA A 132 -10.22 -2.40 4.28
C ALA A 132 -10.02 -3.39 5.43
N ARG A 133 -10.98 -4.28 5.62
CA ARG A 133 -10.93 -5.37 6.58
C ARG A 133 -11.01 -6.71 5.85
N THR A 134 -10.41 -7.73 6.42
CA THR A 134 -10.46 -9.09 5.86
C THR A 134 -11.14 -10.03 6.84
N GLU A 135 -12.17 -10.74 6.40
CA GLU A 135 -12.79 -11.82 7.12
C GLU A 135 -12.24 -13.13 6.58
N ILE A 136 -11.47 -13.83 7.41
CA ILE A 136 -10.67 -15.00 7.00
C ILE A 136 -11.38 -16.26 7.43
N ASP A 137 -11.67 -17.14 6.46
CA ASP A 137 -12.06 -18.53 6.67
C ASP A 137 -10.83 -19.43 6.51
N ARG A 138 -10.20 -19.74 7.63
CA ARG A 138 -8.98 -20.56 7.66
C ARG A 138 -9.22 -21.99 7.23
N ALA A 139 -10.41 -22.53 7.49
CA ALA A 139 -10.72 -23.93 7.20
C ALA A 139 -10.75 -24.18 5.68
N ASN A 140 -11.25 -23.20 4.93
CA ASN A 140 -11.42 -23.33 3.48
C ASN A 140 -10.36 -22.53 2.67
N GLY A 141 -9.46 -21.79 3.33
CA GLY A 141 -8.48 -20.93 2.64
C GLY A 141 -9.13 -19.77 1.89
N LEU A 142 -10.21 -19.22 2.43
CA LEU A 142 -11.02 -18.21 1.80
C LEU A 142 -10.99 -16.89 2.57
N VAL A 143 -11.17 -15.78 1.85
CA VAL A 143 -11.21 -14.45 2.45
C VAL A 143 -12.29 -13.57 1.80
N THR A 144 -13.06 -12.87 2.62
CA THR A 144 -13.94 -11.79 2.18
C THR A 144 -13.27 -10.45 2.50
N VAL A 145 -13.19 -9.58 1.51
CA VAL A 145 -12.68 -8.21 1.70
C VAL A 145 -13.86 -7.28 1.97
N VAL A 146 -13.83 -6.59 3.10
CA VAL A 146 -14.83 -5.61 3.49
C VAL A 146 -14.23 -4.21 3.37
N LEU A 147 -14.85 -3.36 2.56
CA LEU A 147 -14.46 -1.97 2.39
C LEU A 147 -15.45 -1.10 3.17
N ALA A 148 -15.02 -0.62 4.34
CA ALA A 148 -15.84 0.21 5.20
C ALA A 148 -15.53 1.70 4.94
N SER A 149 -16.55 2.48 4.59
CA SER A 149 -16.41 3.89 4.27
C SER A 149 -17.08 4.80 5.29
N ASP A 150 -16.39 5.89 5.62
CA ASP A 150 -16.90 7.04 6.36
C ASP A 150 -16.54 8.32 5.59
N PRO A 151 -17.47 8.93 4.88
CA PRO A 151 -17.25 10.16 4.11
C PRO A 151 -16.87 11.36 4.99
N GLN A 152 -17.25 11.34 6.28
CA GLN A 152 -17.12 12.47 7.20
C GLN A 152 -17.88 13.72 6.70
N ARG A 153 -17.36 14.91 6.98
CA ARG A 153 -17.99 16.17 6.58
C ARG A 153 -17.51 16.62 5.21
N ARG A 154 -18.44 17.13 4.43
CA ARG A 154 -18.10 17.80 3.18
C ARG A 154 -17.34 19.09 3.48
N VAL A 155 -16.27 19.33 2.70
CA VAL A 155 -15.45 20.52 2.84
C VAL A 155 -15.58 21.41 1.61
N TYR A 156 -15.44 22.72 1.84
CA TYR A 156 -15.46 23.74 0.80
C TYR A 156 -14.19 24.57 0.90
N VAL A 157 -13.60 24.92 -0.23
CA VAL A 157 -12.49 25.88 -0.26
C VAL A 157 -13.06 27.25 0.12
N ARG A 158 -12.61 27.78 1.25
CA ARG A 158 -13.04 29.10 1.71
C ARG A 158 -12.25 30.23 1.07
N ARG A 159 -10.98 29.96 0.78
CA ARG A 159 -10.06 30.97 0.23
C ARG A 159 -8.88 30.30 -0.44
N ILE A 160 -8.43 30.89 -1.53
CA ILE A 160 -7.21 30.52 -2.24
C ILE A 160 -6.27 31.73 -2.24
N ASP A 161 -5.13 31.61 -1.58
CA ASP A 161 -4.10 32.64 -1.59
C ASP A 161 -3.02 32.29 -2.61
N VAL A 162 -2.75 33.16 -3.55
CA VAL A 162 -1.68 33.03 -4.55
C VAL A 162 -0.53 33.90 -4.13
N ALA A 163 0.68 33.36 -4.01
CA ALA A 163 1.89 34.08 -3.61
C ALA A 163 3.06 33.75 -4.54
N GLY A 164 3.99 34.71 -4.70
CA GLY A 164 5.18 34.54 -5.54
C GLY A 164 4.95 34.85 -7.03
N ASN A 165 3.78 35.28 -7.43
CA ASN A 165 3.40 35.60 -8.80
C ASN A 165 3.88 37.02 -9.24
N THR A 166 5.19 37.21 -9.34
CA THR A 166 5.77 38.54 -9.65
C THR A 166 5.50 39.00 -11.09
N ARG A 167 5.22 38.11 -12.03
CA ARG A 167 4.99 38.38 -13.45
C ARG A 167 3.57 38.11 -13.93
N THR A 168 2.84 37.20 -13.26
CA THR A 168 1.50 36.77 -13.65
C THR A 168 0.47 37.37 -12.70
N ARG A 169 -0.59 37.96 -13.23
CA ARG A 169 -1.69 38.46 -12.40
C ARG A 169 -2.40 37.30 -11.70
N ASP A 170 -2.86 37.53 -10.48
CA ASP A 170 -3.58 36.57 -9.64
C ASP A 170 -4.79 35.95 -10.37
N GLU A 171 -5.56 36.76 -11.08
CA GLU A 171 -6.73 36.36 -11.87
C GLU A 171 -6.39 35.31 -12.93
N VAL A 172 -5.21 35.38 -13.55
CA VAL A 172 -4.77 34.42 -14.57
C VAL A 172 -4.45 33.07 -13.92
N VAL A 173 -3.80 33.11 -12.76
CA VAL A 173 -3.49 31.86 -12.00
C VAL A 173 -4.78 31.22 -11.51
N ARG A 174 -5.71 31.98 -10.95
CA ARG A 174 -7.00 31.49 -10.45
C ARG A 174 -7.84 30.83 -11.54
N ARG A 175 -7.84 31.40 -12.75
CA ARG A 175 -8.59 30.86 -13.89
C ARG A 175 -8.14 29.45 -14.30
N GLU A 176 -6.87 29.12 -14.08
CA GLU A 176 -6.31 27.79 -14.41
C GLU A 176 -6.50 26.77 -13.28
N MET A 177 -7.03 27.19 -12.14
CA MET A 177 -7.28 26.28 -11.02
C MET A 177 -8.57 25.48 -11.24
N ARG A 178 -8.52 24.19 -10.93
CA ARG A 178 -9.70 23.32 -10.98
C ARG A 178 -10.64 23.49 -9.80
N GLN A 179 -10.15 24.03 -8.68
CA GLN A 179 -10.93 24.35 -7.50
C GLN A 179 -11.31 25.82 -7.49
N MET A 180 -12.57 26.09 -7.18
CA MET A 180 -13.11 27.45 -7.00
C MET A 180 -13.41 27.70 -5.52
N GLU A 181 -13.42 28.97 -5.11
CA GLU A 181 -13.82 29.40 -3.77
C GLU A 181 -15.32 29.21 -3.53
#